data_07f75c043161f3bdb38674786ce39558
#
_entry.id   07f75c043161f3bdb38674786ce39558
#
_cell.length_a   1.000
_cell.length_b   1.000
_cell.length_c   1.000
_cell.angle_alpha   90.00
_cell.angle_beta   90.00
_cell.angle_gamma   90.00
#
_symmetry.space_group_name_H-M   'P 1'
#
loop_
_entity.id
_entity.type
_entity.pdbx_description
1 polymer ?
#
loop_
_entity_poly.entity_id
_entity_poly.type
_entity_poly.pdbx_seq_one_letter_code
_entity_poly.pdbx_strand_id
1 'polypeptide(L)'
;MRDLKALPTNPEGAQFAPYIPAFHPSAKTIAAIHFDTMADFVSYVPERDPGGDRHCSSAWEGSASFCGTRNMAEALRYARDGWEEGAARARPLLEKIKTARPTRKALARWDVAGAVPSVPRYLAGNPLNMRNRQTVTSNRQPVITLVTNWSTPAGVDARVFECAAVAAAAICDRLEDAGYRVEIIAGRRCSSERGGNGGHVADLFARLKAAEDTLDLPRVAFGLGHPSVLRRLSFAIASIHPAFRKATEHGQGYASDFGELEMPTGTYALPSNRRIEDACGTDPLKTFDFVLAAMIKQGCPGLE
;
A
#
# COMPACT_ATOMS: atom_id res chain seq x y z
N MET A 1 21.93 -14.13 2.41
CA MET A 1 21.08 -13.53 3.45
C MET A 1 21.84 -12.31 3.99
N ARG A 2 21.29 -11.12 3.82
CA ARG A 2 21.88 -9.90 4.39
C ARG A 2 21.73 -9.93 5.91
N ASP A 3 22.72 -9.40 6.62
CA ASP A 3 22.68 -9.36 8.08
C ASP A 3 21.61 -8.39 8.57
N LEU A 4 20.59 -8.92 9.25
CA LEU A 4 19.51 -8.12 9.83
C LEU A 4 20.00 -7.10 10.87
N LYS A 5 21.15 -7.34 11.50
CA LYS A 5 21.79 -6.40 12.44
C LYS A 5 22.33 -5.15 11.72
N ALA A 6 22.55 -5.24 10.41
CA ALA A 6 23.01 -4.13 9.58
C ALA A 6 21.87 -3.25 9.07
N LEU A 7 20.58 -3.61 9.29
CA LEU A 7 19.46 -2.72 8.97
C LEU A 7 19.53 -1.47 9.83
N PRO A 8 19.46 -0.30 9.23
CA PRO A 8 19.38 0.93 9.98
C PRO A 8 18.08 0.93 10.80
N THR A 9 18.22 0.84 12.12
CA THR A 9 17.12 1.06 13.04
C THR A 9 17.23 2.47 13.57
N ASN A 10 16.22 3.29 13.38
CA ASN A 10 16.16 4.58 14.06
C ASN A 10 15.24 4.46 15.28
N PRO A 11 15.78 4.35 16.51
CA PRO A 11 14.98 4.27 17.71
C PRO A 11 14.24 5.57 18.05
N GLU A 12 14.63 6.70 17.48
CA GLU A 12 14.09 8.02 17.81
C GLU A 12 13.12 8.57 16.75
N GLY A 13 12.69 7.75 15.80
CA GLY A 13 11.60 8.11 14.88
C GLY A 13 11.91 9.18 13.85
N ALA A 14 13.16 9.69 13.80
CA ALA A 14 13.52 10.74 12.87
C ALA A 14 13.95 10.16 11.52
N GLN A 15 13.18 10.40 10.48
CA GLN A 15 13.59 10.46 9.08
C GLN A 15 13.70 9.17 8.24
N PHE A 16 13.53 7.96 8.74
CA PHE A 16 13.55 6.77 7.86
C PHE A 16 12.20 6.43 7.19
N ALA A 17 11.13 6.98 7.71
CA ALA A 17 9.86 7.00 7.03
C ALA A 17 9.42 8.46 6.89
N PRO A 18 9.89 9.19 5.88
CA PRO A 18 9.44 10.56 5.63
C PRO A 18 7.92 10.62 5.37
N TYR A 19 7.29 9.45 5.27
CA TYR A 19 5.89 9.25 4.92
C TYR A 19 4.97 9.12 6.13
N ILE A 20 5.49 8.77 7.33
CA ILE A 20 4.64 8.49 8.48
C ILE A 20 5.13 9.30 9.66
N PRO A 21 4.29 10.20 10.17
CA PRO A 21 4.68 11.04 11.29
C PRO A 21 4.98 10.20 12.53
N ALA A 22 5.94 10.67 13.28
CA ALA A 22 6.14 10.20 14.64
C ALA A 22 4.86 10.44 15.43
N PHE A 23 4.29 9.45 15.85
CA PHE A 23 3.33 9.01 16.81
C PHE A 23 2.52 9.94 17.69
N HIS A 24 1.46 9.31 18.18
CA HIS A 24 0.78 9.67 19.42
C HIS A 24 1.83 10.07 20.49
N PRO A 25 1.66 11.23 21.16
CA PRO A 25 2.67 11.79 22.08
C PRO A 25 3.10 10.85 23.22
N SER A 26 2.28 9.84 23.55
CA SER A 26 2.53 8.86 24.60
C SER A 26 3.20 7.58 24.12
N ALA A 27 3.34 7.35 22.82
CA ALA A 27 3.95 6.13 22.27
C ALA A 27 5.45 6.33 22.05
N LYS A 28 6.27 5.39 22.50
CA LYS A 28 7.70 5.38 22.24
C LYS A 28 8.02 4.50 21.04
N THR A 29 8.36 5.11 19.91
CA THR A 29 8.89 4.38 18.75
C THR A 29 10.28 3.84 19.09
N ILE A 30 10.43 2.51 19.03
CA ILE A 30 11.69 1.81 19.36
C ILE A 30 12.41 1.29 18.13
N ALA A 31 11.70 1.17 17.02
CA ALA A 31 12.27 0.79 15.72
C ALA A 31 11.38 1.31 14.59
N ALA A 32 12.03 1.78 13.54
CA ALA A 32 11.40 2.05 12.25
C ALA A 32 12.34 1.51 11.15
N ILE A 33 11.85 0.57 10.34
CA ILE A 33 12.61 -0.03 9.27
C ILE A 33 11.86 0.21 7.96
N HIS A 34 12.57 0.76 6.99
CA HIS A 34 12.06 0.99 5.66
C HIS A 34 12.91 0.27 4.63
N PHE A 35 12.27 -0.47 3.74
CA PHE A 35 12.90 -1.12 2.60
C PHE A 35 12.57 -0.36 1.32
N ASP A 36 13.58 0.00 0.56
CA ASP A 36 13.44 0.75 -0.68
C ASP A 36 12.70 -0.02 -1.77
N THR A 37 12.71 -1.34 -1.67
CA THR A 37 11.98 -2.21 -2.59
C THR A 37 11.42 -3.43 -1.87
N MET A 38 10.42 -4.08 -2.47
CA MET A 38 9.94 -5.38 -2.00
C MET A 38 11.03 -6.46 -2.10
N ALA A 39 11.93 -6.36 -3.06
CA ALA A 39 13.07 -7.27 -3.18
C ALA A 39 14.05 -7.13 -2.00
N ASP A 40 14.32 -5.91 -1.55
CA ASP A 40 15.11 -5.66 -0.35
C ASP A 40 14.44 -6.25 0.88
N PHE A 41 13.15 -6.00 1.08
CA PHE A 41 12.37 -6.60 2.16
C PHE A 41 12.52 -8.12 2.17
N VAL A 42 12.28 -8.78 1.04
CA VAL A 42 12.36 -10.25 0.89
C VAL A 42 13.77 -10.77 1.19
N SER A 43 14.82 -10.01 0.84
CA SER A 43 16.20 -10.43 1.08
C SER A 43 16.56 -10.59 2.57
N TYR A 44 15.79 -9.99 3.46
CA TYR A 44 15.95 -10.11 4.91
C TYR A 44 15.05 -11.16 5.53
N VAL A 45 14.02 -11.63 4.82
CA VAL A 45 13.17 -12.71 5.32
C VAL A 45 13.97 -13.99 5.37
N PRO A 46 14.08 -14.67 6.52
CA PRO A 46 14.81 -15.92 6.62
C PRO A 46 14.08 -17.02 5.82
N GLU A 47 14.85 -17.82 5.07
CA GLU A 47 14.33 -18.95 4.30
C GLU A 47 14.04 -20.17 5.17
N ARG A 48 14.66 -20.25 6.34
CA ARG A 48 14.52 -21.34 7.31
C ARG A 48 14.27 -20.77 8.69
N ASP A 49 13.52 -21.50 9.48
CA ASP A 49 13.32 -21.18 10.89
C ASP A 49 14.70 -21.02 11.58
N PRO A 50 14.96 -19.84 12.19
CA PRO A 50 16.21 -19.59 12.89
C PRO A 50 16.40 -20.45 14.14
N GLY A 51 15.41 -21.24 14.52
CA GLY A 51 15.44 -22.15 15.66
C GLY A 51 15.30 -21.44 17.01
N GLY A 52 14.36 -21.86 17.82
CA GLY A 52 14.35 -21.55 19.24
C GLY A 52 13.59 -20.32 19.72
N ASP A 53 13.00 -19.51 18.88
CA ASP A 53 12.19 -18.37 19.37
C ASP A 53 10.70 -18.69 19.28
N ARG A 54 10.01 -18.75 20.43
CA ARG A 54 8.58 -19.06 20.55
C ARG A 54 7.67 -18.09 19.78
N HIS A 55 8.19 -16.93 19.39
CA HIS A 55 7.46 -15.93 18.63
C HIS A 55 7.40 -16.21 17.12
N CYS A 56 8.22 -17.14 16.62
CA CYS A 56 8.28 -17.51 15.21
C CYS A 56 7.22 -18.53 14.79
N SER A 57 6.57 -19.25 15.73
CA SER A 57 5.66 -20.35 15.41
C SER A 57 4.53 -19.92 14.47
N SER A 58 3.91 -18.77 14.69
CA SER A 58 2.83 -18.28 13.82
C SER A 58 3.30 -17.93 12.40
N ALA A 59 4.56 -17.53 12.24
CA ALA A 59 5.16 -17.23 10.94
C ALA A 59 5.56 -18.51 10.18
N TRP A 60 5.98 -19.55 10.89
CA TRP A 60 6.51 -20.78 10.33
C TRP A 60 5.47 -21.90 10.27
N GLU A 61 4.70 -22.08 11.33
CA GLU A 61 3.73 -23.17 11.53
C GLU A 61 2.28 -22.75 11.28
N GLY A 62 2.03 -21.47 11.04
CA GLY A 62 0.69 -20.95 10.80
C GLY A 62 -0.03 -21.72 9.70
N SER A 63 -1.32 -22.02 9.93
CA SER A 63 -2.13 -22.79 8.98
C SER A 63 -2.21 -22.09 7.61
N ALA A 64 -2.34 -22.86 6.54
CA ALA A 64 -2.51 -22.33 5.20
C ALA A 64 -3.75 -21.41 5.09
N SER A 65 -4.83 -21.73 5.83
CA SER A 65 -6.03 -20.89 5.89
C SER A 65 -5.80 -19.55 6.54
N PHE A 66 -4.96 -19.48 7.58
CA PHE A 66 -4.62 -18.22 8.25
C PHE A 66 -3.60 -17.41 7.45
N CYS A 67 -2.53 -18.05 6.99
CA CYS A 67 -1.42 -17.36 6.30
C CYS A 67 -1.68 -17.13 4.81
N GLY A 68 -2.62 -17.85 4.19
CA GLY A 68 -2.89 -17.79 2.76
C GLY A 68 -1.88 -18.58 1.90
N THR A 69 -0.79 -19.09 2.48
CA THR A 69 0.20 -19.95 1.81
C THR A 69 0.49 -21.18 2.66
N ARG A 70 0.92 -22.26 2.03
CA ARG A 70 1.24 -23.54 2.69
C ARG A 70 2.48 -23.42 3.57
N ASN A 71 3.46 -22.66 3.13
CA ASN A 71 4.74 -22.52 3.81
C ASN A 71 5.44 -21.20 3.44
N MET A 72 6.59 -20.93 4.06
CA MET A 72 7.39 -19.73 3.83
C MET A 72 7.94 -19.66 2.39
N ALA A 73 8.35 -20.79 1.82
CA ALA A 73 8.91 -20.82 0.46
C ALA A 73 7.88 -20.37 -0.59
N GLU A 74 6.61 -20.75 -0.43
CA GLU A 74 5.53 -20.29 -1.29
C GLU A 74 5.28 -18.78 -1.15
N ALA A 75 5.30 -18.26 0.07
CA ALA A 75 5.18 -16.81 0.31
C ALA A 75 6.34 -16.03 -0.30
N LEU A 76 7.57 -16.52 -0.17
CA LEU A 76 8.75 -15.92 -0.77
C LEU A 76 8.72 -15.97 -2.31
N ARG A 77 8.20 -17.05 -2.89
CA ARG A 77 7.99 -17.13 -4.34
C ARG A 77 7.04 -16.06 -4.81
N TYR A 78 5.85 -15.92 -4.21
CA TYR A 78 4.89 -14.87 -4.57
C TYR A 78 5.46 -13.46 -4.38
N ALA A 79 6.30 -13.25 -3.37
CA ALA A 79 6.93 -11.96 -3.14
C ALA A 79 7.98 -11.58 -4.21
N ARG A 80 8.66 -12.58 -4.78
CA ARG A 80 9.67 -12.40 -5.84
C ARG A 80 9.03 -12.30 -7.23
N ASP A 81 8.13 -13.21 -7.53
CA ASP A 81 7.60 -13.43 -8.88
C ASP A 81 6.26 -12.73 -9.13
N GLY A 82 5.56 -12.30 -8.05
CA GLY A 82 4.19 -11.84 -8.08
C GLY A 82 3.18 -12.96 -7.84
N TRP A 83 1.94 -12.58 -7.58
CA TRP A 83 0.82 -13.49 -7.33
C TRP A 83 -0.17 -13.42 -8.50
N GLU A 84 0.08 -14.22 -9.53
CA GLU A 84 -0.71 -14.22 -10.77
C GLU A 84 -2.17 -14.61 -10.55
N GLU A 85 -2.44 -15.56 -9.65
CA GLU A 85 -3.82 -15.95 -9.33
C GLU A 85 -4.60 -14.80 -8.69
N GLY A 86 -3.95 -14.02 -7.82
CA GLY A 86 -4.52 -12.81 -7.23
C GLY A 86 -4.74 -11.71 -8.26
N ALA A 87 -3.76 -11.49 -9.14
CA ALA A 87 -3.89 -10.54 -10.24
C ALA A 87 -5.02 -10.93 -11.22
N ALA A 88 -5.15 -12.22 -11.53
CA ALA A 88 -6.21 -12.72 -12.40
C ALA A 88 -7.61 -12.47 -11.79
N ARG A 89 -7.75 -12.60 -10.46
CA ARG A 89 -8.99 -12.24 -9.76
C ARG A 89 -9.21 -10.73 -9.67
N ALA A 90 -8.15 -9.96 -9.55
CA ALA A 90 -8.22 -8.49 -9.43
C ALA A 90 -8.62 -7.82 -10.76
N ARG A 91 -8.13 -8.30 -11.92
CA ARG A 91 -8.39 -7.70 -13.24
C ARG A 91 -9.87 -7.45 -13.53
N PRO A 92 -10.77 -8.43 -13.43
CA PRO A 92 -12.21 -8.20 -13.71
C PRO A 92 -12.85 -7.24 -12.70
N LEU A 93 -12.36 -7.21 -11.45
CA LEU A 93 -12.84 -6.26 -10.44
C LEU A 93 -12.40 -4.84 -10.75
N LEU A 94 -11.16 -4.64 -11.20
CA LEU A 94 -10.64 -3.35 -11.66
C LEU A 94 -11.44 -2.84 -12.87
N GLU A 95 -11.69 -3.68 -13.87
CA GLU A 95 -12.52 -3.32 -15.02
C GLU A 95 -13.95 -2.96 -14.62
N LYS A 96 -14.53 -3.69 -13.68
CA LYS A 96 -15.86 -3.37 -13.13
C LYS A 96 -15.86 -2.00 -12.44
N ILE A 97 -14.85 -1.68 -11.66
CA ILE A 97 -14.70 -0.37 -11.00
C ILE A 97 -14.54 0.74 -12.07
N LYS A 98 -13.66 0.56 -13.05
CA LYS A 98 -13.45 1.52 -14.15
C LYS A 98 -14.73 1.79 -14.93
N THR A 99 -15.52 0.75 -15.18
CA THR A 99 -16.81 0.87 -15.88
C THR A 99 -17.87 1.55 -15.03
N ALA A 100 -17.98 1.19 -13.75
CA ALA A 100 -18.99 1.74 -12.83
C ALA A 100 -18.63 3.16 -12.34
N ARG A 101 -17.34 3.50 -12.31
CA ARG A 101 -16.79 4.76 -11.82
C ARG A 101 -15.76 5.32 -12.80
N PRO A 102 -16.15 5.69 -14.03
CA PRO A 102 -15.21 6.16 -15.04
C PRO A 102 -14.49 7.42 -14.56
N THR A 103 -13.19 7.48 -14.80
CA THR A 103 -12.40 8.69 -14.58
C THR A 103 -12.91 9.80 -15.51
N ARG A 104 -13.15 10.99 -14.98
CA ARG A 104 -13.45 12.14 -15.83
C ARG A 104 -12.21 12.46 -16.64
N LYS A 105 -12.23 12.15 -17.93
CA LYS A 105 -11.17 12.58 -18.84
C LYS A 105 -11.13 14.09 -18.84
N ALA A 106 -9.96 14.68 -18.62
CA ALA A 106 -9.77 16.11 -18.77
C ALA A 106 -10.35 16.53 -20.12
N LEU A 107 -11.27 17.49 -20.11
CA LEU A 107 -11.91 18.00 -21.33
C LEU A 107 -10.80 18.54 -22.22
N ALA A 108 -10.64 17.92 -23.40
CA ALA A 108 -9.70 18.41 -24.38
C ALA A 108 -10.04 19.87 -24.72
N ARG A 109 -9.13 20.77 -24.43
CA ARG A 109 -9.31 22.19 -24.71
C ARG A 109 -9.19 22.41 -26.23
N TRP A 110 -10.03 23.29 -26.75
CA TRP A 110 -9.89 23.76 -28.12
C TRP A 110 -8.78 24.81 -28.19
N ASP A 111 -7.89 24.68 -29.16
CA ASP A 111 -6.74 25.55 -29.33
C ASP A 111 -6.51 25.82 -30.82
N VAL A 112 -5.62 26.77 -31.13
CA VAL A 112 -5.14 27.03 -32.50
C VAL A 112 -4.20 25.96 -33.00
N ALA A 113 -3.57 25.18 -32.10
CA ALA A 113 -2.68 24.07 -32.39
C ALA A 113 -3.04 22.87 -31.52
N GLY A 114 -2.94 21.65 -32.05
CA GLY A 114 -3.27 20.42 -31.31
C GLY A 114 -3.12 19.16 -32.16
N ALA A 115 -3.27 17.99 -31.52
CA ALA A 115 -3.06 16.71 -32.15
C ALA A 115 -4.22 16.25 -33.05
N VAL A 116 -5.45 16.73 -32.82
CA VAL A 116 -6.64 16.29 -33.56
C VAL A 116 -7.42 17.46 -34.10
N PRO A 117 -7.49 17.67 -35.44
CA PRO A 117 -8.27 18.74 -36.04
C PRO A 117 -9.78 18.44 -35.96
N SER A 118 -10.58 19.50 -35.78
CA SER A 118 -12.03 19.45 -35.93
C SER A 118 -12.41 20.03 -37.30
N VAL A 119 -12.69 19.15 -38.24
CA VAL A 119 -13.10 19.58 -39.61
C VAL A 119 -14.30 20.51 -39.59
N PRO A 120 -15.38 20.30 -38.81
CA PRO A 120 -16.51 21.22 -38.76
C PRO A 120 -16.13 22.62 -38.24
N ARG A 121 -15.26 22.72 -37.23
CA ARG A 121 -14.79 24.00 -36.74
C ARG A 121 -13.88 24.74 -37.69
N TYR A 122 -13.02 23.99 -38.40
CA TYR A 122 -12.14 24.53 -39.41
C TYR A 122 -12.97 25.13 -40.58
N LEU A 123 -13.95 24.37 -41.06
CA LEU A 123 -14.84 24.83 -42.15
C LEU A 123 -15.71 26.01 -41.72
N ALA A 124 -16.04 26.13 -40.43
CA ALA A 124 -16.76 27.29 -39.88
C ALA A 124 -15.84 28.50 -39.63
N GLY A 125 -14.56 28.47 -40.01
CA GLY A 125 -13.61 29.57 -39.82
C GLY A 125 -13.21 29.80 -38.37
N ASN A 126 -13.45 28.86 -37.45
CA ASN A 126 -13.11 29.03 -36.04
C ASN A 126 -11.59 28.79 -35.82
N PRO A 127 -10.84 29.79 -35.35
CA PRO A 127 -9.41 29.65 -35.13
C PRO A 127 -9.06 28.59 -34.08
N LEU A 128 -9.96 28.34 -33.11
CA LEU A 128 -9.80 27.28 -32.11
C LEU A 128 -10.38 25.96 -32.63
N ASN A 129 -9.77 25.41 -33.67
CA ASN A 129 -10.25 24.22 -34.38
C ASN A 129 -9.47 22.96 -34.09
N MET A 130 -8.43 23.02 -33.28
CA MET A 130 -7.62 21.89 -32.89
C MET A 130 -7.96 21.42 -31.48
N ARG A 131 -8.07 20.10 -31.28
CA ARG A 131 -8.13 19.49 -29.94
C ARG A 131 -6.73 19.31 -29.43
N ASN A 132 -6.41 20.02 -28.37
CA ASN A 132 -5.18 19.83 -27.64
C ASN A 132 -5.45 18.97 -26.39
N ARG A 133 -4.83 17.82 -26.30
CA ARG A 133 -4.59 17.17 -25.01
C ARG A 133 -3.53 18.03 -24.34
N GLN A 134 -3.92 18.82 -23.36
CA GLN A 134 -2.93 19.40 -22.47
C GLN A 134 -2.23 18.22 -21.75
N THR A 135 -1.19 17.71 -22.36
CA THR A 135 -0.14 17.08 -21.59
C THR A 135 0.44 18.21 -20.77
N VAL A 136 0.16 18.21 -19.49
CA VAL A 136 0.83 19.12 -18.56
C VAL A 136 2.29 18.74 -18.63
N THR A 137 3.04 19.40 -19.49
CA THR A 137 4.50 19.30 -19.56
C THR A 137 5.09 20.15 -18.44
N SER A 138 4.72 19.84 -17.20
CA SER A 138 5.60 20.18 -16.09
C SER A 138 6.66 19.09 -16.06
N ASN A 139 7.93 19.47 -16.20
CA ASN A 139 9.08 18.58 -16.10
C ASN A 139 9.19 17.83 -14.74
N ARG A 140 8.23 18.02 -13.85
CA ARG A 140 8.05 17.31 -12.58
C ARG A 140 6.56 17.14 -12.32
N GLN A 141 6.01 16.01 -12.74
CA GLN A 141 4.70 15.59 -12.26
C GLN A 141 4.77 15.42 -10.73
N PRO A 142 3.83 16.00 -9.97
CA PRO A 142 3.84 15.84 -8.51
C PRO A 142 3.68 14.36 -8.16
N VAL A 143 4.44 13.94 -7.15
CA VAL A 143 4.38 12.59 -6.62
C VAL A 143 3.34 12.52 -5.51
N ILE A 144 2.49 11.51 -5.56
CA ILE A 144 1.55 11.16 -4.51
C ILE A 144 1.99 9.82 -3.91
N THR A 145 2.19 9.79 -2.61
CA THR A 145 2.53 8.58 -1.88
C THR A 145 1.28 8.00 -1.21
N LEU A 146 0.89 6.80 -1.60
CA LEU A 146 -0.17 6.02 -0.97
C LEU A 146 0.45 5.11 0.08
N VAL A 147 0.02 5.26 1.32
CA VAL A 147 0.47 4.39 2.42
C VAL A 147 -0.64 3.44 2.83
N THR A 148 -0.33 2.15 2.85
CA THR A 148 -1.27 1.10 3.27
C THR A 148 -0.76 0.34 4.46
N ASN A 149 -1.67 -0.10 5.32
CA ASN A 149 -1.36 -0.78 6.57
C ASN A 149 -1.59 -2.29 6.46
N TRP A 150 -0.50 -3.06 6.57
CA TRP A 150 -0.58 -4.52 6.71
C TRP A 150 -1.13 -4.96 8.07
N SER A 151 -0.99 -4.12 9.12
CA SER A 151 -1.43 -4.46 10.47
C SER A 151 -2.93 -4.73 10.48
N THR A 152 -3.28 -5.99 10.64
CA THR A 152 -4.67 -6.46 10.55
C THR A 152 -4.91 -7.49 11.64
N PRO A 153 -6.00 -7.35 12.42
CA PRO A 153 -6.41 -8.35 13.40
C PRO A 153 -6.60 -9.73 12.76
N ALA A 154 -6.36 -10.79 13.53
CA ALA A 154 -6.40 -12.16 13.03
C ALA A 154 -7.77 -12.58 12.47
N GLY A 155 -8.86 -11.98 12.97
CA GLY A 155 -10.23 -12.31 12.56
C GLY A 155 -10.71 -11.68 11.27
N VAL A 156 -9.91 -10.82 10.61
CA VAL A 156 -10.29 -10.20 9.33
C VAL A 156 -10.21 -11.21 8.19
N ASP A 157 -11.26 -11.26 7.37
CA ASP A 157 -11.36 -12.16 6.22
C ASP A 157 -10.26 -11.86 5.18
N ALA A 158 -9.66 -12.90 4.62
CA ALA A 158 -8.63 -12.77 3.59
C ALA A 158 -9.12 -12.03 2.33
N ARG A 159 -10.40 -12.12 1.99
CA ARG A 159 -10.99 -11.40 0.86
C ARG A 159 -10.99 -9.89 1.03
N VAL A 160 -11.00 -9.40 2.26
CA VAL A 160 -10.89 -7.97 2.54
C VAL A 160 -9.55 -7.41 2.06
N PHE A 161 -8.47 -8.17 2.23
CA PHE A 161 -7.16 -7.79 1.70
C PHE A 161 -7.19 -7.67 0.16
N GLU A 162 -7.84 -8.63 -0.52
CA GLU A 162 -7.98 -8.58 -1.99
C GLU A 162 -8.79 -7.34 -2.42
N CYS A 163 -9.89 -7.04 -1.74
CA CYS A 163 -10.70 -5.85 -2.02
C CYS A 163 -9.92 -4.56 -1.78
N ALA A 164 -9.14 -4.49 -0.71
CA ALA A 164 -8.27 -3.34 -0.41
C ALA A 164 -7.19 -3.14 -1.48
N ALA A 165 -6.56 -4.24 -1.95
CA ALA A 165 -5.56 -4.19 -3.02
C ALA A 165 -6.17 -3.70 -4.35
N VAL A 166 -7.36 -4.19 -4.70
CA VAL A 166 -8.10 -3.76 -5.90
C VAL A 166 -8.44 -2.27 -5.81
N ALA A 167 -8.92 -1.81 -4.65
CA ALA A 167 -9.23 -0.40 -4.44
C ALA A 167 -7.98 0.49 -4.54
N ALA A 168 -6.86 0.07 -3.93
CA ALA A 168 -5.60 0.78 -4.01
C ALA A 168 -5.07 0.88 -5.45
N ALA A 169 -5.13 -0.21 -6.21
CA ALA A 169 -4.74 -0.23 -7.61
C ALA A 169 -5.64 0.70 -8.47
N ALA A 170 -6.95 0.69 -8.23
CA ALA A 170 -7.88 1.56 -8.95
C ALA A 170 -7.68 3.05 -8.61
N ILE A 171 -7.34 3.38 -7.37
CA ILE A 171 -6.97 4.74 -6.96
C ILE A 171 -5.65 5.16 -7.62
N CYS A 172 -4.65 4.26 -7.64
CA CYS A 172 -3.38 4.51 -8.33
C CYS A 172 -3.60 4.84 -9.81
N ASP A 173 -4.35 4.00 -10.54
CA ASP A 173 -4.69 4.24 -11.95
C ASP A 173 -5.38 5.61 -12.14
N ARG A 174 -6.33 5.98 -11.26
CA ARG A 174 -7.02 7.28 -11.37
C ARG A 174 -6.08 8.46 -11.19
N LEU A 175 -5.18 8.38 -10.22
CA LEU A 175 -4.20 9.43 -9.96
C LEU A 175 -3.20 9.56 -11.11
N GLU A 176 -2.76 8.43 -11.69
CA GLU A 176 -1.89 8.42 -12.86
C GLU A 176 -2.61 8.97 -14.11
N ASP A 177 -3.88 8.62 -14.31
CA ASP A 177 -4.73 9.19 -15.36
C ASP A 177 -4.94 10.70 -15.18
N ALA A 178 -4.96 11.19 -13.92
CA ALA A 178 -5.03 12.62 -13.59
C ALA A 178 -3.67 13.34 -13.77
N GLY A 179 -2.59 12.62 -14.09
CA GLY A 179 -1.27 13.18 -14.36
C GLY A 179 -0.34 13.25 -13.16
N TYR A 180 -0.62 12.52 -12.10
CA TYR A 180 0.29 12.36 -10.96
C TYR A 180 1.18 11.15 -11.16
N ARG A 181 2.34 11.12 -10.51
CA ARG A 181 3.12 9.92 -10.32
C ARG A 181 2.79 9.33 -8.97
N VAL A 182 2.53 8.03 -8.91
CA VAL A 182 2.06 7.40 -7.67
C VAL A 182 3.12 6.43 -7.14
N GLU A 183 3.51 6.64 -5.90
CA GLU A 183 4.29 5.71 -5.10
C GLU A 183 3.36 4.94 -4.17
N ILE A 184 3.59 3.64 -4.01
CA ILE A 184 2.83 2.80 -3.08
C ILE A 184 3.80 2.22 -2.05
N ILE A 185 3.54 2.55 -0.78
CA ILE A 185 4.26 2.02 0.37
C ILE A 185 3.28 1.21 1.21
N ALA A 186 3.70 0.03 1.60
CA ALA A 186 2.93 -0.81 2.48
C ALA A 186 3.75 -1.19 3.71
N GLY A 187 3.10 -1.30 4.85
CA GLY A 187 3.83 -1.61 6.04
C GLY A 187 2.99 -2.05 7.22
N ARG A 188 3.69 -2.45 8.23
CA ARG A 188 3.14 -2.89 9.49
C ARG A 188 3.59 -1.94 10.58
N ARG A 189 2.64 -1.53 11.40
CA ARG A 189 2.87 -0.94 12.70
C ARG A 189 2.39 -1.90 13.77
N CYS A 190 3.21 -2.18 14.76
CA CYS A 190 2.82 -2.98 15.91
C CYS A 190 3.14 -2.24 17.20
N SER A 191 2.30 -2.45 18.20
CA SER A 191 2.44 -1.87 19.54
C SER A 191 2.44 -2.97 20.60
N SER A 192 3.16 -2.76 21.70
CA SER A 192 3.07 -3.61 22.88
C SER A 192 1.75 -3.45 23.64
N GLU A 193 1.01 -2.36 23.38
CA GLU A 193 -0.28 -2.07 24.01
C GLU A 193 -1.43 -2.08 23.02
N ARG A 194 -2.58 -2.55 23.50
CA ARG A 194 -3.81 -2.59 22.70
C ARG A 194 -4.30 -1.17 22.44
N GLY A 195 -4.60 -0.86 21.16
CA GLY A 195 -5.07 0.46 20.75
C GLY A 195 -3.97 1.42 20.31
N GLY A 196 -2.68 1.06 20.48
CA GLY A 196 -1.55 1.86 19.97
C GLY A 196 -1.30 3.20 20.67
N ASN A 197 -2.03 3.51 21.73
CA ASN A 197 -2.03 4.81 22.42
C ASN A 197 -0.94 4.94 23.51
N GLY A 198 -0.08 3.96 23.62
CA GLY A 198 1.02 3.92 24.60
C GLY A 198 2.00 2.80 24.27
N GLY A 199 2.95 2.57 25.19
CA GLY A 199 3.90 1.47 25.10
C GLY A 199 4.97 1.65 24.00
N HIS A 200 5.53 0.52 23.60
CA HIS A 200 6.57 0.47 22.60
C HIS A 200 5.97 0.18 21.22
N VAL A 201 6.36 0.98 20.23
CA VAL A 201 5.87 0.85 18.86
C VAL A 201 7.04 0.54 17.94
N ALA A 202 6.82 -0.34 16.96
CA ALA A 202 7.77 -0.65 15.92
C ALA A 202 7.10 -0.67 14.55
N ASP A 203 7.79 -0.10 13.58
CA ASP A 203 7.36 0.06 12.20
C ASP A 203 8.23 -0.74 11.25
N LEU A 204 7.59 -1.34 10.26
CA LEU A 204 8.22 -2.09 9.18
C LEU A 204 7.51 -1.75 7.88
N PHE A 205 8.18 -1.08 6.95
CA PHE A 205 7.63 -0.65 5.67
C PHE A 205 8.45 -1.13 4.50
N ALA A 206 7.78 -1.39 3.38
CA ALA A 206 8.41 -1.65 2.10
C ALA A 206 7.70 -0.89 0.98
N ARG A 207 8.47 -0.35 0.04
CA ARG A 207 7.94 0.25 -1.17
C ARG A 207 7.57 -0.85 -2.15
N LEU A 208 6.31 -0.85 -2.56
CA LEU A 208 5.76 -1.82 -3.53
C LEU A 208 5.83 -1.30 -4.96
N LYS A 209 5.70 0.02 -5.13
CA LYS A 209 5.77 0.69 -6.43
C LYS A 209 6.49 2.03 -6.24
N ALA A 210 7.53 2.28 -7.01
CA ALA A 210 8.14 3.60 -7.08
C ALA A 210 7.29 4.53 -7.99
N ALA A 211 7.48 5.83 -7.82
CA ALA A 211 6.70 6.83 -8.54
C ALA A 211 6.91 6.80 -10.06
N GLU A 212 8.09 6.36 -10.51
CA GLU A 212 8.48 6.22 -11.91
C GLU A 212 8.10 4.88 -12.54
N ASP A 213 7.74 3.89 -11.74
CA ASP A 213 7.40 2.55 -12.21
C ASP A 213 5.96 2.48 -12.72
N THR A 214 5.70 1.58 -13.64
CA THR A 214 4.33 1.16 -13.99
C THR A 214 3.78 0.23 -12.92
N LEU A 215 2.45 0.19 -12.77
CA LEU A 215 1.78 -0.69 -11.82
C LEU A 215 1.96 -2.18 -12.24
N ASP A 216 2.74 -2.92 -11.47
CA ASP A 216 2.86 -4.39 -11.58
C ASP A 216 1.75 -5.03 -10.74
N LEU A 217 0.64 -5.38 -11.41
CA LEU A 217 -0.54 -5.89 -10.70
C LEU A 217 -0.29 -7.19 -9.93
N PRO A 218 0.44 -8.20 -10.42
CA PRO A 218 0.81 -9.38 -9.64
C PRO A 218 1.58 -9.07 -8.34
N ARG A 219 2.52 -8.15 -8.38
CA ARG A 219 3.29 -7.73 -7.20
C ARG A 219 2.45 -6.91 -6.23
N VAL A 220 1.64 -6.00 -6.73
CA VAL A 220 0.73 -5.20 -5.90
C VAL A 220 -0.37 -6.07 -5.31
N ALA A 221 -0.94 -7.00 -6.08
CA ALA A 221 -1.92 -7.97 -5.57
C ALA A 221 -1.34 -8.82 -4.44
N PHE A 222 -0.08 -9.26 -4.53
CA PHE A 222 0.59 -9.92 -3.43
C PHE A 222 0.84 -8.97 -2.26
N GLY A 223 1.52 -7.86 -2.52
CA GLY A 223 1.99 -6.92 -1.49
C GLY A 223 0.88 -6.28 -0.66
N LEU A 224 -0.31 -6.08 -1.23
CA LEU A 224 -1.46 -5.50 -0.54
C LEU A 224 -2.55 -6.52 -0.24
N GLY A 225 -2.77 -7.48 -1.14
CA GLY A 225 -3.93 -8.36 -1.13
C GLY A 225 -3.70 -9.73 -0.51
N HIS A 226 -2.47 -10.12 -0.25
CA HIS A 226 -2.18 -11.47 0.24
C HIS A 226 -1.81 -11.49 1.73
N PRO A 227 -2.52 -12.26 2.57
CA PRO A 227 -2.28 -12.26 4.02
C PRO A 227 -0.87 -12.74 4.42
N SER A 228 -0.16 -13.50 3.57
CA SER A 228 1.21 -13.97 3.88
C SER A 228 2.22 -12.83 4.02
N VAL A 229 2.00 -11.68 3.38
CA VAL A 229 2.93 -10.54 3.52
C VAL A 229 3.02 -10.14 4.99
N LEU A 230 1.88 -10.04 5.67
CA LEU A 230 1.82 -9.79 7.10
C LEU A 230 2.21 -11.05 7.89
N ARG A 231 1.45 -12.15 7.66
CA ARG A 231 1.36 -13.31 8.56
C ARG A 231 2.51 -14.31 8.43
N ARG A 232 3.35 -14.16 7.38
CA ARG A 232 4.62 -14.89 7.23
C ARG A 232 5.79 -13.94 7.14
N LEU A 233 5.86 -13.09 6.12
CA LEU A 233 7.07 -12.34 5.83
C LEU A 233 7.35 -11.27 6.89
N SER A 234 6.36 -10.41 7.19
CA SER A 234 6.53 -9.37 8.21
C SER A 234 6.69 -9.93 9.61
N PHE A 235 5.94 -10.99 9.97
CA PHE A 235 6.07 -11.66 11.26
C PHE A 235 7.44 -12.30 11.42
N ALA A 236 7.98 -12.93 10.38
CA ALA A 236 9.31 -13.52 10.42
C ALA A 236 10.39 -12.47 10.72
N ILE A 237 10.37 -11.33 10.03
CA ILE A 237 11.31 -10.23 10.30
C ILE A 237 11.15 -9.72 11.73
N ALA A 238 9.91 -9.44 12.15
CA ALA A 238 9.65 -8.92 13.49
C ALA A 238 10.09 -9.88 14.60
N SER A 239 9.97 -11.19 14.38
CA SER A 239 10.36 -12.23 15.33
C SER A 239 11.87 -12.34 15.52
N ILE A 240 12.65 -12.11 14.47
CA ILE A 240 14.11 -12.27 14.53
C ILE A 240 14.87 -10.96 14.75
N HIS A 241 14.25 -9.83 14.45
CA HIS A 241 14.92 -8.53 14.59
C HIS A 241 14.84 -8.02 16.04
N PRO A 242 15.99 -7.79 16.70
CA PRO A 242 16.02 -7.44 18.12
C PRO A 242 15.23 -6.18 18.49
N ALA A 243 15.17 -5.20 17.59
CA ALA A 243 14.46 -3.95 17.83
C ALA A 243 12.94 -4.12 17.96
N PHE A 244 12.36 -5.18 17.38
CA PHE A 244 10.92 -5.45 17.50
C PHE A 244 10.53 -6.13 18.81
N ARG A 245 11.51 -6.70 19.55
CA ARG A 245 11.25 -7.53 20.73
C ARG A 245 10.30 -6.88 21.74
N LYS A 246 10.47 -5.59 22.04
CA LYS A 246 9.61 -4.88 23.00
C LYS A 246 8.21 -4.60 22.46
N ALA A 247 8.07 -4.34 21.15
CA ALA A 247 6.78 -4.09 20.54
C ALA A 247 5.99 -5.37 20.29
N THR A 248 6.68 -6.53 20.24
CA THR A 248 6.11 -7.87 20.01
C THR A 248 6.11 -8.73 21.28
N GLU A 249 6.24 -8.15 22.44
CA GLU A 249 6.33 -8.83 23.74
C GLU A 249 5.16 -9.79 24.01
N HIS A 250 3.98 -9.47 23.47
CA HIS A 250 2.77 -10.29 23.57
C HIS A 250 2.45 -10.99 22.22
N GLY A 251 3.40 -11.74 21.68
CA GLY A 251 3.28 -12.44 20.40
C GLY A 251 3.75 -11.58 19.20
N GLN A 252 2.85 -11.23 18.29
CA GLN A 252 3.20 -10.37 17.15
C GLN A 252 2.87 -8.88 17.37
N GLY A 253 2.57 -8.48 18.61
CA GLY A 253 2.10 -7.14 18.97
C GLY A 253 0.65 -6.88 18.52
N TYR A 254 0.12 -5.76 18.95
CA TYR A 254 -1.22 -5.32 18.57
C TYR A 254 -1.17 -4.53 17.25
N ALA A 255 -2.16 -4.76 16.40
CA ALA A 255 -2.35 -3.97 15.19
C ALA A 255 -2.70 -2.52 15.54
N SER A 256 -2.03 -1.58 14.89
CA SER A 256 -2.27 -0.15 15.03
C SER A 256 -2.68 0.44 13.68
N ASP A 257 -3.62 1.40 13.67
CA ASP A 257 -4.08 2.09 12.46
C ASP A 257 -3.26 3.36 12.21
N PHE A 258 -3.19 3.78 10.93
CA PHE A 258 -2.58 5.06 10.53
C PHE A 258 -3.64 6.16 10.36
N GLY A 259 -4.92 5.82 10.38
CA GLY A 259 -6.01 6.65 9.88
C GLY A 259 -6.28 7.96 10.61
N GLU A 260 -5.61 8.21 11.74
CA GLU A 260 -5.75 9.45 12.52
C GLU A 260 -4.46 10.28 12.57
N LEU A 261 -3.43 9.84 11.82
CA LEU A 261 -2.14 10.54 11.80
C LEU A 261 -2.14 11.64 10.75
N GLU A 262 -1.58 12.78 11.09
CA GLU A 262 -1.25 13.80 10.11
C GLU A 262 -0.13 13.29 9.20
N MET A 263 -0.45 13.06 7.94
CA MET A 263 0.53 12.61 6.96
C MET A 263 1.30 13.81 6.39
N PRO A 264 2.56 13.62 5.98
CA PRO A 264 3.31 14.63 5.23
C PRO A 264 2.58 15.04 3.95
N THR A 265 2.80 16.26 3.49
CA THR A 265 2.21 16.76 2.25
C THR A 265 2.49 15.82 1.07
N GLY A 266 1.45 15.47 0.33
CA GLY A 266 1.53 14.54 -0.78
C GLY A 266 1.47 13.06 -0.38
N THR A 267 1.33 12.76 0.91
CA THR A 267 1.19 11.39 1.43
C THR A 267 -0.21 11.16 1.99
N TYR A 268 -0.83 10.05 1.64
CA TYR A 268 -2.20 9.74 2.00
C TYR A 268 -2.32 8.30 2.48
N ALA A 269 -2.95 8.11 3.65
CA ALA A 269 -3.16 6.80 4.23
C ALA A 269 -4.45 6.16 3.73
N LEU A 270 -4.35 4.93 3.22
CA LEU A 270 -5.54 4.14 2.94
C LEU A 270 -6.16 3.63 4.25
N PRO A 271 -7.50 3.46 4.31
CA PRO A 271 -8.15 2.84 5.45
C PRO A 271 -7.58 1.44 5.74
N SER A 272 -7.47 1.09 7.02
CA SER A 272 -7.03 -0.26 7.41
C SER A 272 -8.04 -1.33 7.00
N ASN A 273 -7.56 -2.56 6.81
CA ASN A 273 -8.41 -3.70 6.45
C ASN A 273 -9.56 -3.92 7.45
N ARG A 274 -9.35 -3.63 8.73
CA ARG A 274 -10.43 -3.72 9.74
C ARG A 274 -11.54 -2.71 9.46
N ARG A 275 -11.18 -1.45 9.16
CA ARG A 275 -12.19 -0.41 8.82
C ARG A 275 -12.93 -0.72 7.53
N ILE A 276 -12.22 -1.31 6.55
CA ILE A 276 -12.83 -1.78 5.30
C ILE A 276 -13.82 -2.91 5.57
N GLU A 277 -13.43 -3.91 6.37
CA GLU A 277 -14.31 -5.01 6.76
C GLU A 277 -15.58 -4.52 7.43
N ASP A 278 -15.44 -3.65 8.44
CA ASP A 278 -16.56 -3.10 9.21
C ASP A 278 -17.52 -2.27 8.35
N ALA A 279 -17.01 -1.54 7.34
CA ALA A 279 -17.80 -0.66 6.48
C ALA A 279 -18.36 -1.36 5.22
N CYS A 280 -17.61 -2.28 4.64
CA CYS A 280 -17.85 -2.78 3.28
C CYS A 280 -17.97 -4.30 3.20
N GLY A 281 -17.50 -5.04 4.23
CA GLY A 281 -17.34 -6.49 4.14
C GLY A 281 -16.36 -6.86 3.04
N THR A 282 -16.77 -7.77 2.16
CA THR A 282 -15.96 -8.24 1.02
C THR A 282 -16.48 -7.74 -0.35
N ASP A 283 -17.17 -6.59 -0.37
CA ASP A 283 -17.69 -5.98 -1.60
C ASP A 283 -16.64 -5.03 -2.21
N PRO A 284 -16.07 -5.32 -3.39
CA PRO A 284 -15.00 -4.53 -3.98
C PRO A 284 -15.47 -3.13 -4.44
N LEU A 285 -16.74 -2.96 -4.86
CA LEU A 285 -17.26 -1.65 -5.26
C LEU A 285 -17.46 -0.74 -4.05
N LYS A 286 -18.06 -1.27 -2.98
CA LYS A 286 -18.19 -0.52 -1.71
C LYS A 286 -16.83 -0.18 -1.13
N THR A 287 -15.89 -1.12 -1.19
CA THR A 287 -14.51 -0.88 -0.74
C THR A 287 -13.85 0.25 -1.52
N PHE A 288 -13.98 0.24 -2.84
CA PHE A 288 -13.45 1.32 -3.67
C PHE A 288 -14.09 2.67 -3.32
N ASP A 289 -15.42 2.76 -3.23
CA ASP A 289 -16.13 4.00 -2.88
C ASP A 289 -15.72 4.50 -1.48
N PHE A 290 -15.54 3.60 -0.52
CA PHE A 290 -15.10 3.92 0.84
C PHE A 290 -13.66 4.45 0.87
N VAL A 291 -12.74 3.79 0.17
CA VAL A 291 -11.33 4.23 0.07
C VAL A 291 -11.26 5.57 -0.65
N LEU A 292 -11.97 5.73 -1.77
CA LEU A 292 -12.04 7.00 -2.52
C LEU A 292 -12.51 8.16 -1.63
N ALA A 293 -13.61 7.96 -0.90
CA ALA A 293 -14.14 8.98 0.02
C ALA A 293 -13.13 9.34 1.13
N ALA A 294 -12.42 8.34 1.66
CA ALA A 294 -11.38 8.57 2.67
C ALA A 294 -10.20 9.38 2.11
N MET A 295 -9.79 9.13 0.86
CA MET A 295 -8.73 9.86 0.19
C MET A 295 -9.13 11.32 -0.12
N ILE A 296 -10.36 11.53 -0.61
CA ILE A 296 -10.92 12.88 -0.84
C ILE A 296 -10.98 13.66 0.49
N LYS A 297 -11.42 13.02 1.57
CA LYS A 297 -11.47 13.64 2.91
C LYS A 297 -10.08 14.08 3.40
N GLN A 298 -9.03 13.38 3.03
CA GLN A 298 -7.64 13.76 3.30
C GLN A 298 -7.13 14.87 2.36
N GLY A 299 -7.93 15.34 1.39
CA GLY A 299 -7.53 16.35 0.42
C GLY A 299 -6.62 15.81 -0.69
N CYS A 300 -6.69 14.51 -1.01
CA CYS A 300 -5.91 13.93 -2.10
C CYS A 300 -6.34 14.53 -3.45
N PRO A 301 -5.45 15.22 -4.17
CA PRO A 301 -5.81 15.89 -5.41
C PRO A 301 -6.10 14.89 -6.53
N GLY A 302 -6.89 15.29 -7.53
CA GLY A 302 -7.17 14.48 -8.73
C GLY A 302 -8.20 13.36 -8.55
N LEU A 303 -8.82 13.25 -7.39
CA LEU A 303 -9.86 12.26 -7.09
C LEU A 303 -11.29 12.84 -7.00
N GLU A 304 -11.43 14.14 -7.10
CA GLU A 304 -12.71 14.86 -7.03
C GLU A 304 -13.64 14.60 -8.23
#